data_9cf04de5f2575cf42133180b4f41ccd3
#
_entry.id   9cf04de5f2575cf42133180b4f41ccd3
#
_cell.length_a   1.000
_cell.length_b   1.000
_cell.length_c   1.000
_cell.angle_alpha   90.00
_cell.angle_beta   90.00
_cell.angle_gamma   90.00
#
_symmetry.space_group_name_H-M   'P 1'
#
loop_
_entity.id
_entity.type
_entity.pdbx_description
1 polymer ?
#
loop_
_entity_poly.entity_id
_entity_poly.type
_entity_poly.pdbx_seq_one_letter_code
_entity_poly.pdbx_strand_id
1 'polypeptide(L)'
;MYQIVLFDLDGTLWNSIEGVCTVWKTVLANYPNIDKVITPNDMKNCMGLTIDKAGKKLFPNLNETLQMQLMRECCKAEVVYLGNHGEKLYPKVEDTLKCLSKKYKLFIVSNCQDGYIHCFFKAHKLDKYFTDIECSGVTGLPKGENNKLIIERNNLQHPVYVGDTTGDRISLSL
;
A
#
# COMPACT_ATOMS: atom_id res chain seq x y z
N MET A 1 13.56 6.64 -24.25
CA MET A 1 13.85 7.43 -23.02
C MET A 1 12.69 7.17 -22.06
N TYR A 2 12.93 6.68 -20.85
CA TYR A 2 11.88 6.45 -19.85
C TYR A 2 11.21 7.79 -19.54
N GLN A 3 9.87 7.83 -19.61
CA GLN A 3 9.10 9.05 -19.31
C GLN A 3 8.21 8.88 -18.07
N ILE A 4 8.27 7.72 -17.42
CA ILE A 4 7.26 7.27 -16.48
C ILE A 4 7.93 6.49 -15.36
N VAL A 5 7.55 6.80 -14.12
CA VAL A 5 7.95 6.03 -12.95
C VAL A 5 6.71 5.65 -12.14
N LEU A 6 6.50 4.35 -11.97
CA LEU A 6 5.52 3.80 -11.06
C LEU A 6 6.20 3.46 -9.74
N PHE A 7 5.59 3.81 -8.63
CA PHE A 7 6.08 3.51 -7.29
C PHE A 7 5.14 2.55 -6.56
N ASP A 8 5.71 1.62 -5.81
CA ASP A 8 5.01 1.08 -4.67
C ASP A 8 4.94 2.12 -3.55
N LEU A 9 4.11 1.87 -2.56
CA LEU A 9 3.89 2.79 -1.45
C LEU A 9 4.63 2.33 -0.19
N ASP A 10 4.16 1.22 0.41
CA ASP A 10 4.73 0.69 1.64
C ASP A 10 6.10 0.05 1.41
N GLY A 11 7.08 0.38 2.24
CA GLY A 11 8.46 -0.08 2.07
C GLY A 11 9.27 0.71 1.03
N THR A 12 8.61 1.57 0.23
CA THR A 12 9.22 2.35 -0.84
C THR A 12 9.17 3.85 -0.56
N LEU A 13 8.00 4.41 -0.32
CA LEU A 13 7.83 5.84 -0.05
C LEU A 13 7.74 6.15 1.45
N TRP A 14 7.11 5.29 2.22
CA TRP A 14 7.00 5.41 3.67
C TRP A 14 7.11 4.07 4.40
N ASN A 15 7.29 4.14 5.71
CA ASN A 15 7.24 2.99 6.61
C ASN A 15 6.05 3.15 7.57
N SER A 16 4.95 2.46 7.28
CA SER A 16 3.69 2.51 8.04
C SER A 16 3.59 1.48 9.17
N ILE A 17 4.59 0.61 9.34
CA ILE A 17 4.51 -0.59 10.19
C ILE A 17 4.10 -0.26 11.63
N GLU A 18 4.68 0.78 12.25
CA GLU A 18 4.42 1.10 13.65
C GLU A 18 2.98 1.60 13.86
N GLY A 19 2.50 2.48 12.98
CA GLY A 19 1.13 2.97 13.02
C GLY A 19 0.11 1.88 12.78
N VAL A 20 0.36 1.02 11.78
CA VAL A 20 -0.49 -0.14 11.49
C VAL A 20 -0.57 -1.07 12.70
N CYS A 21 0.57 -1.43 13.32
CA CYS A 21 0.58 -2.26 14.53
C CYS A 21 -0.23 -1.63 15.67
N THR A 22 -0.12 -0.32 15.86
CA THR A 22 -0.84 0.41 16.90
C THR A 22 -2.35 0.31 16.68
N VAL A 23 -2.80 0.58 15.48
CA VAL A 23 -4.22 0.52 15.11
C VAL A 23 -4.79 -0.89 15.22
N TRP A 24 -4.10 -1.88 14.69
CA TRP A 24 -4.57 -3.26 14.70
C TRP A 24 -4.70 -3.82 16.11
N LYS A 25 -3.80 -3.46 17.03
CA LYS A 25 -3.95 -3.80 18.46
C LYS A 25 -5.26 -3.26 19.04
N THR A 26 -5.62 -2.03 18.68
CA THR A 26 -6.86 -1.41 19.14
C THR A 26 -8.10 -2.13 18.58
N VAL A 27 -8.08 -2.50 17.30
CA VAL A 27 -9.17 -3.27 16.69
C VAL A 27 -9.28 -4.66 17.32
N LEU A 28 -8.15 -5.37 17.46
CA LEU A 28 -8.11 -6.72 18.05
C LEU A 28 -8.59 -6.77 19.50
N ALA A 29 -8.46 -5.69 20.26
CA ALA A 29 -9.01 -5.61 21.62
C ALA A 29 -10.52 -5.82 21.68
N ASN A 30 -11.25 -5.61 20.57
CA ASN A 30 -12.68 -5.90 20.46
C ASN A 30 -12.98 -7.39 20.16
N TYR A 31 -11.95 -8.22 19.98
CA TYR A 31 -12.04 -9.63 19.62
C TYR A 31 -11.34 -10.53 20.68
N PRO A 32 -11.90 -10.63 21.89
CA PRO A 32 -11.24 -11.33 23.02
C PRO A 32 -10.95 -12.81 22.77
N ASN A 33 -11.65 -13.42 21.82
CA ASN A 33 -11.45 -14.82 21.43
C ASN A 33 -10.32 -15.01 20.40
N ILE A 34 -9.70 -13.93 19.94
CA ILE A 34 -8.56 -13.99 19.01
C ILE A 34 -7.28 -13.73 19.79
N ASP A 35 -6.61 -14.82 20.15
CA ASP A 35 -5.32 -14.76 20.86
C ASP A 35 -4.18 -14.54 19.86
N LYS A 36 -4.14 -13.33 19.28
CA LYS A 36 -3.07 -12.92 18.36
C LYS A 36 -2.60 -11.52 18.70
N VAL A 37 -1.33 -11.41 19.05
CA VAL A 37 -0.65 -10.11 19.16
C VAL A 37 0.04 -9.81 17.83
N ILE A 38 -0.33 -8.71 17.19
CA ILE A 38 0.30 -8.25 15.97
C ILE A 38 1.63 -7.58 16.28
N THR A 39 2.67 -8.03 15.63
CA THR A 39 4.04 -7.52 15.79
C THR A 39 4.52 -6.79 14.52
N PRO A 40 5.54 -5.93 14.63
CA PRO A 40 6.17 -5.32 13.42
C PRO A 40 6.67 -6.36 12.42
N ASN A 41 7.12 -7.53 12.88
CA ASN A 41 7.55 -8.62 12.01
C ASN A 41 6.38 -9.27 11.26
N ASP A 42 5.21 -9.40 11.89
CA ASP A 42 3.99 -9.87 11.23
C ASP A 42 3.62 -8.90 10.08
N MET A 43 3.63 -7.60 10.35
CA MET A 43 3.33 -6.58 9.34
C MET A 43 4.36 -6.59 8.21
N LYS A 44 5.65 -6.61 8.52
CA LYS A 44 6.71 -6.71 7.52
C LYS A 44 6.55 -7.91 6.59
N ASN A 45 6.16 -9.05 7.15
CA ASN A 45 5.91 -10.28 6.39
C ASN A 45 4.63 -10.22 5.53
N CYS A 46 3.75 -9.26 5.76
CA CYS A 46 2.51 -9.04 4.98
C CYS A 46 2.64 -7.92 3.96
N MET A 47 3.74 -7.14 3.98
CA MET A 47 3.98 -6.08 3.01
C MET A 47 3.91 -6.62 1.57
N GLY A 48 3.24 -5.87 0.69
CA GLY A 48 3.04 -6.23 -0.70
C GLY A 48 2.00 -7.33 -0.97
N LEU A 49 1.40 -7.93 0.07
CA LEU A 49 0.29 -8.87 -0.09
C LEU A 49 -1.03 -8.12 -0.28
N THR A 50 -1.96 -8.74 -0.99
CA THR A 50 -3.38 -8.32 -0.99
C THR A 50 -4.02 -8.63 0.37
N ILE A 51 -5.10 -7.92 0.71
CA ILE A 51 -5.75 -8.02 2.03
C ILE A 51 -6.18 -9.45 2.39
N ASP A 52 -6.72 -10.19 1.42
CA ASP A 52 -7.13 -11.59 1.58
C ASP A 52 -5.93 -12.49 1.93
N LYS A 53 -4.80 -12.31 1.24
CA LYS A 53 -3.58 -13.08 1.51
C LYS A 53 -2.97 -12.73 2.87
N ALA A 54 -2.97 -11.45 3.22
CA ALA A 54 -2.52 -10.99 4.54
C ALA A 54 -3.40 -11.58 5.65
N GLY A 55 -4.73 -11.58 5.47
CA GLY A 55 -5.67 -12.17 6.42
C GLY A 55 -5.43 -13.66 6.64
N LYS A 56 -5.28 -14.43 5.56
CA LYS A 56 -4.98 -15.88 5.64
C LYS A 56 -3.64 -16.15 6.34
N LYS A 57 -2.67 -15.30 6.15
CA LYS A 57 -1.35 -15.43 6.77
C LYS A 57 -1.35 -15.08 8.26
N LEU A 58 -2.05 -14.02 8.63
CA LEU A 58 -2.08 -13.53 10.01
C LEU A 58 -3.04 -14.31 10.91
N PHE A 59 -4.15 -14.78 10.35
CA PHE A 59 -5.23 -15.42 11.08
C PHE A 59 -5.66 -16.76 10.45
N PRO A 60 -4.73 -17.72 10.28
CA PRO A 60 -4.98 -18.96 9.54
C PRO A 60 -6.07 -19.85 10.19
N ASN A 61 -6.31 -19.67 11.48
CA ASN A 61 -7.27 -20.47 12.25
C ASN A 61 -8.69 -19.85 12.28
N LEU A 62 -8.89 -18.66 11.76
CA LEU A 62 -10.21 -18.05 11.68
C LEU A 62 -10.96 -18.55 10.43
N ASN A 63 -12.29 -18.71 10.58
CA ASN A 63 -13.12 -18.91 9.41
C ASN A 63 -13.07 -17.69 8.47
N GLU A 64 -13.31 -17.90 7.20
CA GLU A 64 -13.13 -16.88 6.16
C GLU A 64 -14.01 -15.63 6.40
N THR A 65 -15.23 -15.81 6.90
CA THR A 65 -16.16 -14.71 7.18
C THR A 65 -15.61 -13.78 8.26
N LEU A 66 -15.20 -14.35 9.41
CA LEU A 66 -14.63 -13.58 10.52
C LEU A 66 -13.28 -12.96 10.16
N GLN A 67 -12.45 -13.71 9.41
CA GLN A 67 -11.17 -13.21 8.91
C GLN A 67 -11.37 -11.96 8.05
N MET A 68 -12.28 -12.01 7.07
CA MET A 68 -12.55 -10.87 6.19
C MET A 68 -13.23 -9.71 6.91
N GLN A 69 -14.09 -9.98 7.90
CA GLN A 69 -14.66 -8.92 8.73
C GLN A 69 -13.54 -8.18 9.50
N LEU A 70 -12.70 -8.91 10.20
CA LEU A 70 -11.58 -8.37 10.97
C LEU A 70 -10.63 -7.55 10.08
N MET A 71 -10.26 -8.09 8.92
CA MET A 71 -9.40 -7.38 7.97
C MET A 71 -10.01 -6.06 7.50
N ARG A 72 -11.32 -6.03 7.21
CA ARG A 72 -12.02 -4.80 6.83
C ARG A 72 -12.03 -3.76 7.95
N GLU A 73 -12.23 -4.18 9.19
CA GLU A 73 -12.20 -3.27 10.35
C GLU A 73 -10.81 -2.70 10.57
N CYS A 74 -9.77 -3.55 10.49
CA CYS A 74 -8.38 -3.12 10.58
C CYS A 74 -8.04 -2.10 9.46
N CYS A 75 -8.37 -2.41 8.21
CA CYS A 75 -8.12 -1.52 7.07
C CYS A 75 -8.85 -0.17 7.19
N LYS A 76 -10.09 -0.15 7.66
CA LYS A 76 -10.82 1.11 7.90
C LYS A 76 -10.16 1.94 9.01
N ALA A 77 -9.75 1.31 10.10
CA ALA A 77 -9.07 1.99 11.18
C ALA A 77 -7.72 2.55 10.75
N GLU A 78 -6.96 1.81 9.91
CA GLU A 78 -5.70 2.28 9.33
C GLU A 78 -5.86 3.57 8.54
N VAL A 79 -6.80 3.59 7.59
CA VAL A 79 -7.03 4.76 6.73
C VAL A 79 -7.33 6.01 7.57
N VAL A 80 -8.12 5.88 8.62
CA VAL A 80 -8.44 6.97 9.53
C VAL A 80 -7.22 7.42 10.33
N TYR A 81 -6.53 6.47 10.94
CA TYR A 81 -5.39 6.77 11.81
C TYR A 81 -4.23 7.36 11.01
N LEU A 82 -3.78 6.68 9.95
CA LEU A 82 -2.65 7.08 9.14
C LEU A 82 -2.89 8.42 8.42
N GLY A 83 -4.14 8.68 7.99
CA GLY A 83 -4.50 9.95 7.37
C GLY A 83 -4.49 11.15 8.34
N ASN A 84 -4.59 10.91 9.65
CA ASN A 84 -4.56 11.95 10.67
C ASN A 84 -3.18 12.12 11.33
N HIS A 85 -2.41 11.05 11.45
CA HIS A 85 -1.11 11.07 12.16
C HIS A 85 0.06 11.05 11.18
N GLY A 86 -0.13 10.44 10.01
CA GLY A 86 0.95 10.12 9.09
C GLY A 86 1.83 9.01 9.62
N GLU A 87 2.83 8.67 8.84
CA GLU A 87 3.92 7.78 9.21
C GLU A 87 5.22 8.25 8.57
N LYS A 88 6.31 7.63 8.92
CA LYS A 88 7.63 8.10 8.55
C LYS A 88 7.93 7.90 7.06
N LEU A 89 8.14 8.98 6.32
CA LEU A 89 8.72 8.93 4.99
C LEU A 89 10.14 8.36 5.04
N TYR A 90 10.52 7.61 4.03
CA TYR A 90 11.93 7.29 3.85
C TYR A 90 12.76 8.54 3.57
N PRO A 91 14.08 8.52 3.89
CA PRO A 91 14.92 9.70 3.71
C PRO A 91 14.87 10.25 2.28
N LYS A 92 14.69 11.55 2.14
CA LYS A 92 14.69 12.29 0.86
C LYS A 92 13.58 11.94 -0.13
N VAL A 93 12.52 11.25 0.29
CA VAL A 93 11.39 10.91 -0.60
C VAL A 93 10.82 12.16 -1.27
N GLU A 94 10.47 13.20 -0.51
CA GLU A 94 9.91 14.42 -1.11
C GLU A 94 10.86 15.11 -2.07
N ASP A 95 12.15 15.24 -1.73
CA ASP A 95 13.14 15.83 -2.62
C ASP A 95 13.30 15.03 -3.92
N THR A 96 13.27 13.70 -3.80
CA THR A 96 13.34 12.79 -4.95
C THR A 96 12.11 12.94 -5.84
N LEU A 97 10.91 12.91 -5.28
CA LEU A 97 9.66 13.10 -6.04
C LEU A 97 9.63 14.46 -6.73
N LYS A 98 10.04 15.53 -6.04
CA LYS A 98 10.15 16.87 -6.59
C LYS A 98 11.15 16.96 -7.74
N CYS A 99 12.25 16.23 -7.66
CA CYS A 99 13.23 16.19 -8.75
C CYS A 99 12.72 15.39 -9.96
N LEU A 100 12.14 14.19 -9.70
CA LEU A 100 11.65 13.30 -10.74
C LEU A 100 10.42 13.88 -11.46
N SER A 101 9.49 14.52 -10.75
CA SER A 101 8.27 15.09 -11.34
C SER A 101 8.52 16.20 -12.35
N LYS A 102 9.72 16.81 -12.36
CA LYS A 102 10.15 17.79 -13.38
C LYS A 102 10.44 17.15 -14.75
N LYS A 103 10.70 15.83 -14.78
CA LYS A 103 11.17 15.13 -15.98
C LYS A 103 10.27 13.95 -16.36
N TYR A 104 9.56 13.39 -15.39
CA TYR A 104 8.79 12.14 -15.52
C TYR A 104 7.39 12.33 -14.99
N LYS A 105 6.41 11.62 -15.55
CA LYS A 105 5.12 11.41 -14.92
C LYS A 105 5.27 10.34 -13.85
N LEU A 106 4.77 10.62 -12.64
CA LEU A 106 4.87 9.72 -11.50
C LEU A 106 3.51 9.13 -11.16
N PHE A 107 3.50 7.87 -10.77
CA PHE A 107 2.31 7.09 -10.46
C PHE A 107 2.53 6.28 -9.18
N ILE A 108 1.45 5.96 -8.45
CA ILE A 108 1.50 4.96 -7.37
C ILE A 108 0.63 3.78 -7.77
N VAL A 109 1.18 2.56 -7.68
CA VAL A 109 0.42 1.32 -7.81
C VAL A 109 0.76 0.38 -6.66
N SER A 110 -0.22 0.08 -5.82
CA SER A 110 -0.02 -0.71 -4.60
C SER A 110 -1.09 -1.80 -4.42
N ASN A 111 -0.77 -2.83 -3.64
CA ASN A 111 -1.73 -3.87 -3.23
C ASN A 111 -2.56 -3.46 -1.99
N CYS A 112 -2.52 -2.22 -1.58
CA CYS A 112 -3.24 -1.71 -0.42
C CYS A 112 -4.76 -1.64 -0.63
N GLN A 113 -5.49 -1.38 0.45
CA GLN A 113 -6.92 -1.14 0.46
C GLN A 113 -7.31 0.21 -0.14
N ASP A 114 -8.59 0.33 -0.49
CA ASP A 114 -9.15 1.63 -0.91
C ASP A 114 -8.98 2.70 0.16
N GLY A 115 -8.67 3.92 -0.28
CA GLY A 115 -8.42 5.07 0.59
C GLY A 115 -7.02 5.16 1.18
N TYR A 116 -6.22 4.10 1.14
CA TYR A 116 -4.89 4.06 1.76
C TYR A 116 -3.89 5.00 1.10
N ILE A 117 -3.84 5.07 -0.23
CA ILE A 117 -3.00 6.05 -0.93
C ILE A 117 -3.46 7.48 -0.62
N HIS A 118 -4.78 7.69 -0.51
CA HIS A 118 -5.32 9.00 -0.16
C HIS A 118 -4.95 9.42 1.27
N CYS A 119 -4.88 8.49 2.24
CA CYS A 119 -4.43 8.83 3.58
C CYS A 119 -2.94 9.21 3.61
N PHE A 120 -2.10 8.55 2.81
CA PHE A 120 -0.71 8.96 2.60
C PHE A 120 -0.62 10.39 2.04
N PHE A 121 -1.40 10.70 1.01
CA PHE A 121 -1.47 12.05 0.45
C PHE A 121 -1.96 13.09 1.45
N LYS A 122 -3.01 12.76 2.22
CA LYS A 122 -3.53 13.66 3.26
C LYS A 122 -2.47 13.99 4.29
N ALA A 123 -1.71 13.00 4.74
CA ALA A 123 -0.70 13.15 5.76
C ALA A 123 0.52 13.95 5.28
N HIS A 124 0.99 13.70 4.06
CA HIS A 124 2.27 14.21 3.58
C HIS A 124 2.17 15.32 2.53
N LYS A 125 0.99 15.57 1.95
CA LYS A 125 0.76 16.59 0.90
C LYS A 125 1.61 16.35 -0.36
N LEU A 126 1.80 15.08 -0.73
CA LEU A 126 2.62 14.66 -1.86
C LEU A 126 1.83 14.36 -3.15
N ASP A 127 0.49 14.44 -3.09
CA ASP A 127 -0.43 14.25 -4.22
C ASP A 127 -0.04 15.07 -5.46
N LYS A 128 0.45 16.29 -5.23
CA LYS A 128 0.91 17.23 -6.27
C LYS A 128 2.01 16.68 -7.20
N TYR A 129 2.71 15.62 -6.82
CA TYR A 129 3.78 15.04 -7.64
C TYR A 129 3.30 13.88 -8.51
N PHE A 130 2.12 13.33 -8.25
CA PHE A 130 1.61 12.15 -8.93
C PHE A 130 0.54 12.50 -9.96
N THR A 131 0.62 11.85 -11.11
CA THR A 131 -0.33 12.02 -12.22
C THR A 131 -1.58 11.18 -12.00
N ASP A 132 -1.40 9.95 -11.50
CA ASP A 132 -2.49 8.99 -11.30
C ASP A 132 -2.08 7.91 -10.29
N ILE A 133 -3.07 7.19 -9.75
CA ILE A 133 -2.86 6.14 -8.75
C ILE A 133 -3.79 4.96 -9.03
N GLU A 134 -3.39 3.76 -8.58
CA GLU A 134 -4.26 2.59 -8.58
C GLU A 134 -3.92 1.65 -7.41
N CYS A 135 -4.91 0.93 -6.91
CA CYS A 135 -4.68 -0.08 -5.89
C CYS A 135 -5.64 -1.25 -5.97
N SER A 136 -5.22 -2.38 -5.39
CA SER A 136 -6.01 -3.61 -5.35
C SER A 136 -7.34 -3.45 -4.61
N GLY A 137 -7.39 -2.55 -3.63
CA GLY A 137 -8.61 -2.27 -2.87
C GLY A 137 -9.72 -1.62 -3.69
N VAL A 138 -9.38 -0.91 -4.77
CA VAL A 138 -10.34 -0.30 -5.70
C VAL A 138 -10.75 -1.27 -6.79
N THR A 139 -9.78 -1.94 -7.41
CA THR A 139 -10.03 -2.74 -8.62
C THR A 139 -10.34 -4.20 -8.34
N GLY A 140 -9.94 -4.72 -7.17
CA GLY A 140 -9.96 -6.16 -6.88
C GLY A 140 -8.86 -6.95 -7.61
N LEU A 141 -8.01 -6.28 -8.39
CA LEU A 141 -6.97 -6.91 -9.21
C LEU A 141 -5.61 -6.90 -8.49
N PRO A 142 -4.73 -7.85 -8.79
CA PRO A 142 -3.36 -7.83 -8.28
C PRO A 142 -2.53 -6.70 -8.91
N LYS A 143 -1.43 -6.34 -8.26
CA LYS A 143 -0.55 -5.23 -8.66
C LYS A 143 -0.14 -5.25 -10.15
N GLY A 144 0.18 -6.41 -10.71
CA GLY A 144 0.56 -6.53 -12.12
C GLY A 144 -0.54 -6.07 -13.07
N GLU A 145 -1.80 -6.46 -12.82
CA GLU A 145 -2.94 -6.01 -13.62
C GLU A 145 -3.24 -4.53 -13.40
N ASN A 146 -3.07 -4.01 -12.18
CA ASN A 146 -3.18 -2.59 -11.89
C ASN A 146 -2.09 -1.76 -12.59
N ASN A 147 -0.87 -2.29 -12.74
CA ASN A 147 0.16 -1.66 -13.55
C ASN A 147 -0.28 -1.55 -15.02
N LYS A 148 -0.86 -2.62 -15.60
CA LYS A 148 -1.41 -2.58 -16.97
C LYS A 148 -2.50 -1.53 -17.11
N LEU A 149 -3.45 -1.48 -16.17
CA LEU A 149 -4.52 -0.46 -16.17
C LEU A 149 -3.97 0.97 -16.18
N ILE A 150 -2.98 1.27 -15.33
CA ILE A 150 -2.34 2.60 -15.30
C ILE A 150 -1.65 2.88 -16.64
N ILE A 151 -0.92 1.91 -17.18
CA ILE A 151 -0.19 2.05 -18.44
C ILE A 151 -1.16 2.33 -19.59
N GLU A 152 -2.21 1.53 -19.73
CA GLU A 152 -3.22 1.67 -20.79
C GLU A 152 -4.01 2.97 -20.65
N ARG A 153 -4.55 3.25 -19.46
CA ARG A 153 -5.38 4.43 -19.16
C ARG A 153 -4.66 5.75 -19.41
N ASN A 154 -3.35 5.77 -19.21
CA ASN A 154 -2.52 6.96 -19.39
C ASN A 154 -1.69 6.92 -20.69
N ASN A 155 -1.89 5.91 -21.55
CA ASN A 155 -1.17 5.71 -22.81
C ASN A 155 0.36 5.79 -22.63
N LEU A 156 0.89 5.00 -21.68
CA LEU A 156 2.28 5.05 -21.25
C LEU A 156 3.17 4.09 -22.05
N GLN A 157 4.42 4.48 -22.27
CA GLN A 157 5.43 3.64 -22.92
C GLN A 157 6.69 3.57 -22.05
N HIS A 158 7.31 2.40 -22.01
CA HIS A 158 8.56 2.16 -21.28
C HIS A 158 8.53 2.58 -19.80
N PRO A 159 7.57 2.08 -19.00
CA PRO A 159 7.49 2.38 -17.58
C PRO A 159 8.66 1.75 -16.80
N VAL A 160 9.07 2.44 -15.73
CA VAL A 160 9.96 1.88 -14.70
C VAL A 160 9.15 1.75 -13.43
N TYR A 161 9.26 0.61 -12.75
CA TYR A 161 8.66 0.40 -11.44
C TYR A 161 9.72 0.44 -10.35
N VAL A 162 9.42 1.14 -9.27
CA VAL A 162 10.25 1.25 -8.07
C VAL A 162 9.49 0.63 -6.91
N GLY A 163 10.03 -0.41 -6.30
CA GLY A 163 9.44 -1.14 -5.19
C GLY A 163 10.50 -1.91 -4.41
N ASP A 164 10.14 -2.45 -3.26
CA ASP A 164 11.05 -3.09 -2.31
C ASP A 164 10.87 -4.62 -2.22
N THR A 165 9.88 -5.19 -2.91
CA THR A 165 9.59 -6.63 -2.86
C THR A 165 9.91 -7.35 -4.18
N THR A 166 10.13 -8.68 -4.10
CA THR A 166 10.25 -9.53 -5.29
C THR A 166 8.96 -9.56 -6.13
N GLY A 167 7.81 -9.35 -5.50
CA GLY A 167 6.51 -9.21 -6.18
C GLY A 167 6.46 -8.01 -7.12
N ASP A 168 7.15 -6.93 -6.77
CA ASP A 168 7.25 -5.72 -7.58
C ASP A 168 8.01 -5.95 -8.87
N ARG A 169 9.11 -6.73 -8.80
CA ARG A 169 9.88 -7.12 -9.98
C ARG A 169 9.07 -7.93 -10.98
N ILE A 170 8.24 -8.85 -10.49
CA ILE A 170 7.40 -9.72 -11.32
C ILE A 170 6.23 -8.92 -11.92
N SER A 171 5.72 -7.91 -11.23
CA SER A 171 4.57 -7.14 -11.65
C SER A 171 4.76 -6.29 -12.92
N LEU A 172 6.00 -6.10 -13.37
CA LEU A 172 6.35 -5.44 -14.64
C LEU A 172 6.75 -6.40 -15.76
N SER A 173 6.81 -7.70 -15.51
CA SER A 173 7.05 -8.69 -16.56
C SER A 173 5.77 -8.85 -17.40
N LEU A 174 5.53 -7.85 -18.25
CA LEU A 174 4.41 -7.75 -19.19
C LEU A 174 4.77 -8.34 -20.53
#